data_377f3f9efbd4a6ae553096168e2c6241
#
_entry.id   377f3f9efbd4a6ae553096168e2c6241
#
_cell.length_a   1.000
_cell.length_b   1.000
_cell.length_c   1.000
_cell.angle_alpha   90.00
_cell.angle_beta   90.00
_cell.angle_gamma   90.00
#
_symmetry.space_group_name_H-M   'P 1'
#
loop_
_entity.id
_entity.type
_entity.pdbx_description
1 polymer ?
#
loop_
_entity_poly.entity_id
_entity_poly.type
_entity_poly.pdbx_seq_one_letter_code
_entity_poly.pdbx_strand_id
1 'polypeptide(L)'
;RFTAVHDDVSIDVLPVPHFVSLSKREADMAITLERPERGQYVFTKLCDYRLRLYGSRDYFERRGPIRAVADLRHHPFIDYVADLAFSHELLYLNRTIPNVTASLRSTSVIAQYHAALQGNALAILPCFMATPNPDLVPILPDKIVVTRHFWLSSREDVRKLRRIVTLWDYLRAVADANRPLLMGESGEMNYVEP
;
A
#
# COMPACT_ATOMS: atom_id res chain seq x y z
N ARG A 1 -16.23 -4.11 -9.86
CA ARG A 1 -17.17 -3.45 -10.80
C ARG A 1 -16.74 -3.60 -12.25
N PHE A 2 -15.45 -3.50 -12.60
CA PHE A 2 -14.97 -3.59 -13.98
C PHE A 2 -15.50 -4.86 -14.71
N THR A 3 -15.32 -6.03 -14.12
CA THR A 3 -15.78 -7.31 -14.69
C THR A 3 -17.30 -7.48 -14.72
N ALA A 4 -18.03 -6.66 -13.98
CA ALA A 4 -19.51 -6.68 -14.02
C ALA A 4 -20.09 -5.96 -15.25
N VAL A 5 -19.28 -5.12 -15.92
CA VAL A 5 -19.66 -4.37 -17.13
C VAL A 5 -18.94 -4.92 -18.37
N HIS A 6 -17.78 -5.54 -18.16
CA HIS A 6 -16.98 -6.17 -19.22
C HIS A 6 -16.96 -7.68 -19.00
N ASP A 7 -18.06 -8.34 -19.31
CA ASP A 7 -18.27 -9.79 -19.13
C ASP A 7 -17.40 -10.65 -20.08
N ASP A 8 -16.87 -10.05 -21.14
CA ASP A 8 -15.91 -10.64 -22.07
C ASP A 8 -14.44 -10.58 -21.55
N VAL A 9 -14.19 -9.97 -20.38
CA VAL A 9 -12.86 -9.83 -19.80
C VAL A 9 -12.74 -10.60 -18.48
N SER A 10 -11.84 -11.58 -18.45
CA SER A 10 -11.39 -12.23 -17.21
C SER A 10 -10.14 -11.58 -16.67
N ILE A 11 -10.05 -11.40 -15.36
CA ILE A 11 -8.89 -10.81 -14.67
C ILE A 11 -8.36 -11.78 -13.63
N ASP A 12 -7.14 -12.26 -13.83
CA ASP A 12 -6.37 -13.00 -12.83
C ASP A 12 -5.49 -12.02 -12.04
N VAL A 13 -5.68 -11.96 -10.73
CA VAL A 13 -4.88 -11.11 -9.85
C VAL A 13 -3.83 -11.95 -9.14
N LEU A 14 -2.55 -11.63 -9.38
CA LEU A 14 -1.40 -12.33 -8.83
C LEU A 14 -0.71 -11.47 -7.76
N PRO A 15 -1.09 -11.57 -6.47
CA PRO A 15 -0.44 -10.86 -5.38
C PRO A 15 0.86 -11.56 -4.96
N VAL A 16 1.92 -11.37 -5.70
CA VAL A 16 3.21 -12.01 -5.45
C VAL A 16 4.19 -11.05 -4.78
N PRO A 17 4.94 -11.50 -3.75
CA PRO A 17 5.91 -10.69 -3.02
C PRO A 17 7.28 -10.61 -3.73
N HIS A 18 7.32 -10.70 -5.04
CA HIS A 18 8.51 -10.57 -5.86
C HIS A 18 8.15 -9.99 -7.22
N PHE A 19 9.15 -9.52 -7.95
CA PHE A 19 8.92 -8.96 -9.29
C PHE A 19 8.37 -10.04 -10.24
N VAL A 20 7.10 -9.88 -10.62
CA VAL A 20 6.55 -10.60 -11.75
C VAL A 20 7.23 -10.09 -13.01
N SER A 21 7.87 -10.97 -13.73
CA SER A 21 8.53 -10.61 -14.97
C SER A 21 7.50 -10.48 -16.10
N LEU A 22 7.08 -9.25 -16.38
CA LEU A 22 6.29 -8.96 -17.58
C LEU A 22 7.00 -9.45 -18.84
N SER A 23 8.35 -9.47 -18.86
CA SER A 23 9.14 -9.97 -19.99
C SER A 23 8.97 -11.48 -20.23
N LYS A 24 8.69 -12.27 -19.19
CA LYS A 24 8.41 -13.71 -19.31
C LYS A 24 6.93 -14.01 -19.61
N ARG A 25 6.12 -13.00 -19.91
CA ARG A 25 4.67 -13.12 -20.15
C ARG A 25 3.89 -13.72 -18.99
N GLU A 26 4.37 -13.50 -17.76
CA GLU A 26 3.70 -13.95 -16.53
C GLU A 26 2.48 -13.07 -16.19
N ALA A 27 2.45 -11.82 -16.69
CA ALA A 27 1.31 -10.93 -16.58
C ALA A 27 1.24 -9.97 -17.78
N ASP A 28 0.05 -9.46 -18.08
CA ASP A 28 -0.19 -8.44 -19.11
C ASP A 28 0.04 -7.03 -18.58
N MET A 29 -0.26 -6.82 -17.30
CA MET A 29 -0.11 -5.54 -16.58
C MET A 29 0.46 -5.80 -15.20
N ALA A 30 1.14 -4.79 -14.63
CA ALA A 30 1.62 -4.85 -13.26
C ALA A 30 1.42 -3.50 -12.55
N ILE A 31 1.07 -3.58 -11.26
CA ILE A 31 1.12 -2.45 -10.34
C ILE A 31 2.29 -2.71 -9.40
N THR A 32 3.26 -1.79 -9.38
CA THR A 32 4.51 -1.96 -8.62
C THR A 32 4.81 -0.74 -7.75
N LEU A 33 5.63 -0.93 -6.71
CA LEU A 33 6.12 0.16 -5.84
C LEU A 33 7.26 0.94 -6.48
N GLU A 34 8.01 0.31 -7.37
CA GLU A 34 9.15 0.91 -8.05
C GLU A 34 8.85 1.04 -9.55
N ARG A 35 9.42 2.08 -10.13
CA ARG A 35 9.36 2.29 -11.57
C ARG A 35 10.14 1.17 -12.27
N PRO A 36 9.58 0.52 -13.32
CA PRO A 36 10.32 -0.43 -14.13
C PRO A 36 11.55 0.23 -14.76
N GLU A 37 12.74 -0.34 -14.53
CA GLU A 37 14.00 0.23 -15.05
C GLU A 37 14.42 -0.35 -16.39
N ARG A 38 14.03 -1.59 -16.70
CA ARG A 38 14.50 -2.34 -17.88
C ARG A 38 13.34 -3.09 -18.54
N GLY A 39 13.36 -3.12 -19.87
CA GLY A 39 12.38 -3.84 -20.70
C GLY A 39 11.58 -2.93 -21.63
N GLN A 40 10.88 -3.53 -22.58
CA GLN A 40 9.96 -2.82 -23.50
C GLN A 40 8.59 -2.68 -22.82
N TYR A 41 8.50 -1.71 -21.90
CA TYR A 41 7.29 -1.44 -21.13
C TYR A 41 6.79 -0.04 -21.37
N VAL A 42 5.48 0.08 -21.48
CA VAL A 42 4.78 1.35 -21.28
C VAL A 42 4.42 1.44 -19.80
N PHE A 43 4.77 2.53 -19.14
CA PHE A 43 4.47 2.72 -17.72
C PHE A 43 4.05 4.17 -17.45
N THR A 44 3.30 4.32 -16.36
CA THR A 44 2.90 5.63 -15.81
C THR A 44 2.87 5.56 -14.30
N LYS A 45 3.06 6.70 -13.64
CA LYS A 45 2.71 6.79 -12.22
C LYS A 45 1.20 6.67 -12.11
N LEU A 46 0.73 5.65 -11.35
CA LEU A 46 -0.69 5.42 -11.16
C LEU A 46 -1.26 6.41 -10.14
N CYS A 47 -0.65 6.48 -8.97
CA CYS A 47 -1.04 7.41 -7.91
C CYS A 47 0.05 7.56 -6.86
N ASP A 48 -0.10 8.61 -6.04
CA ASP A 48 0.55 8.73 -4.75
C ASP A 48 -0.34 8.13 -3.68
N TYR A 49 0.27 7.55 -2.64
CA TYR A 49 -0.43 7.14 -1.44
C TYR A 49 0.40 7.45 -0.21
N ARG A 50 -0.30 7.63 0.91
CA ARG A 50 0.32 7.99 2.17
C ARG A 50 0.28 6.82 3.14
N LEU A 51 1.34 6.70 3.93
CA LEU A 51 1.40 5.82 5.09
C LEU A 51 1.55 6.71 6.33
N ARG A 52 0.92 6.28 7.43
CA ARG A 52 1.03 6.87 8.76
C ARG A 52 1.26 5.78 9.79
N LEU A 53 1.69 6.20 10.98
CA LEU A 53 1.78 5.31 12.12
C LEU A 53 0.39 5.11 12.73
N TYR A 54 0.03 3.86 13.01
CA TYR A 54 -1.24 3.48 13.62
C TYR A 54 -1.03 2.55 14.81
N GLY A 55 -1.95 2.64 15.77
CA GLY A 55 -2.17 1.69 16.83
C GLY A 55 -3.66 1.45 17.01
N SER A 56 -4.05 0.32 17.61
CA SER A 56 -5.46 0.09 17.91
C SER A 56 -5.92 0.90 19.12
N ARG A 57 -7.24 1.14 19.25
CA ARG A 57 -7.83 1.77 20.43
C ARG A 57 -7.47 1.02 21.70
N ASP A 58 -7.59 -0.32 21.68
CA ASP A 58 -7.23 -1.22 22.77
C ASP A 58 -5.75 -1.09 23.19
N TYR A 59 -4.84 -0.86 22.22
CA TYR A 59 -3.44 -0.58 22.52
C TYR A 59 -3.28 0.67 23.41
N PHE A 60 -3.99 1.76 23.11
CA PHE A 60 -3.92 3.00 23.87
C PHE A 60 -4.62 2.91 25.24
N GLU A 61 -5.69 2.15 25.34
CA GLU A 61 -6.35 1.89 26.62
C GLU A 61 -5.40 1.19 27.60
N ARG A 62 -4.56 0.30 27.12
CA ARG A 62 -3.59 -0.44 27.95
C ARG A 62 -2.28 0.32 28.21
N ARG A 63 -1.81 1.13 27.25
CA ARG A 63 -0.47 1.75 27.32
C ARG A 63 -0.48 3.27 27.46
N GLY A 64 -1.64 3.88 27.38
CA GLY A 64 -1.79 5.33 27.42
C GLY A 64 -1.44 6.02 26.09
N PRO A 65 -1.66 7.33 26.01
CA PRO A 65 -1.49 8.11 24.80
C PRO A 65 -0.01 8.39 24.49
N ILE A 66 0.34 8.41 23.20
CA ILE A 66 1.64 8.83 22.67
C ILE A 66 1.52 10.30 22.24
N ARG A 67 2.32 11.18 22.82
CA ARG A 67 2.25 12.64 22.59
C ARG A 67 3.44 13.21 21.82
N ALA A 68 4.56 12.52 21.86
CA ALA A 68 5.80 12.96 21.22
C ALA A 68 6.50 11.81 20.51
N VAL A 69 7.33 12.13 19.50
CA VAL A 69 8.15 11.15 18.79
C VAL A 69 9.10 10.42 19.75
N ALA A 70 9.59 11.11 20.77
CA ALA A 70 10.47 10.53 21.79
C ALA A 70 9.84 9.39 22.59
N ASP A 71 8.50 9.39 22.73
CA ASP A 71 7.78 8.34 23.46
C ASP A 71 7.84 7.01 22.72
N LEU A 72 7.94 7.05 21.38
CA LEU A 72 7.88 5.89 20.50
C LEU A 72 8.96 4.84 20.79
N ARG A 73 10.11 5.23 21.34
CA ARG A 73 11.19 4.29 21.72
C ARG A 73 10.79 3.23 22.75
N HIS A 74 9.70 3.48 23.48
CA HIS A 74 9.20 2.59 24.53
C HIS A 74 8.07 1.67 24.04
N HIS A 75 7.73 1.76 22.75
CA HIS A 75 6.64 0.98 22.16
C HIS A 75 7.17 -0.08 21.19
N PRO A 76 6.56 -1.27 21.15
CA PRO A 76 6.89 -2.28 20.15
C PRO A 76 6.29 -1.92 18.79
N PHE A 77 6.99 -2.32 17.73
CA PHE A 77 6.59 -2.07 16.34
C PHE A 77 6.37 -3.36 15.57
N ILE A 78 5.58 -3.24 14.52
CA ILE A 78 5.43 -4.23 13.45
C ILE A 78 6.16 -3.67 12.23
N ASP A 79 6.97 -4.50 11.57
CA ASP A 79 7.79 -4.10 10.43
C ASP A 79 7.86 -5.19 9.36
N TYR A 80 8.51 -4.88 8.26
CA TYR A 80 8.85 -5.85 7.24
C TYR A 80 10.05 -6.71 7.67
N VAL A 81 10.11 -7.94 7.11
CA VAL A 81 11.30 -8.78 7.17
C VAL A 81 12.29 -8.24 6.15
N ALA A 82 13.33 -7.54 6.61
CA ALA A 82 14.21 -6.76 5.75
C ALA A 82 14.87 -7.59 4.64
N ASP A 83 15.37 -8.78 4.97
CA ASP A 83 16.06 -9.68 4.03
C ASP A 83 15.12 -10.29 2.97
N LEU A 84 13.81 -10.21 3.20
CA LEU A 84 12.76 -10.71 2.30
C LEU A 84 11.94 -9.59 1.67
N ALA A 85 12.30 -8.33 1.90
CA ALA A 85 11.61 -7.20 1.31
C ALA A 85 11.89 -7.15 -0.20
N PHE A 86 10.84 -7.26 -1.01
CA PHE A 86 10.93 -7.24 -2.47
C PHE A 86 11.17 -5.82 -3.04
N SER A 87 11.13 -4.80 -2.21
CA SER A 87 11.42 -3.41 -2.56
C SER A 87 12.05 -2.69 -1.38
N HIS A 88 13.06 -1.88 -1.64
CA HIS A 88 13.64 -0.98 -0.64
C HIS A 88 12.65 0.09 -0.14
N GLU A 89 11.59 0.33 -0.91
CA GLU A 89 10.52 1.25 -0.56
C GLU A 89 9.67 0.74 0.62
N LEU A 90 9.77 -0.55 0.98
CA LEU A 90 9.12 -1.14 2.16
C LEU A 90 9.91 -0.90 3.46
N LEU A 91 11.20 -0.61 3.37
CA LEU A 91 12.08 -0.44 4.53
C LEU A 91 12.04 1.01 5.05
N TYR A 92 10.87 1.45 5.48
CA TYR A 92 10.66 2.83 5.92
C TYR A 92 10.67 3.03 7.43
N LEU A 93 10.47 1.99 8.25
CA LEU A 93 10.34 2.15 9.70
C LEU A 93 11.55 2.87 10.32
N ASN A 94 12.73 2.31 10.20
CA ASN A 94 13.95 2.88 10.80
C ASN A 94 14.40 4.21 10.15
N ARG A 95 13.97 4.48 8.91
CA ARG A 95 14.21 5.78 8.24
C ARG A 95 13.29 6.87 8.79
N THR A 96 12.07 6.47 9.20
CA THR A 96 11.05 7.41 9.69
C THR A 96 11.10 7.57 11.19
N ILE A 97 11.36 6.49 11.93
CA ILE A 97 11.42 6.45 13.39
C ILE A 97 12.70 5.71 13.79
N PRO A 98 13.83 6.44 13.94
CA PRO A 98 15.10 5.82 14.30
C PRO A 98 15.07 5.19 15.70
N ASN A 99 15.88 4.14 15.89
CA ASN A 99 16.12 3.51 17.19
C ASN A 99 14.86 2.87 17.82
N VAL A 100 13.97 2.33 17.00
CA VAL A 100 12.83 1.52 17.46
C VAL A 100 13.06 0.05 17.14
N THR A 101 12.39 -0.82 17.90
CA THR A 101 12.51 -2.27 17.75
C THR A 101 11.20 -2.88 17.29
N ALA A 102 11.26 -3.65 16.22
CA ALA A 102 10.12 -4.45 15.77
C ALA A 102 10.02 -5.73 16.58
N SER A 103 8.87 -5.94 17.25
CA SER A 103 8.54 -7.17 17.97
C SER A 103 7.89 -8.23 17.08
N LEU A 104 7.33 -7.82 15.94
CA LEU A 104 6.74 -8.69 14.92
C LEU A 104 7.20 -8.24 13.55
N ARG A 105 7.51 -9.17 12.67
CA ARG A 105 7.85 -8.89 11.28
C ARG A 105 7.05 -9.78 10.34
N SER A 106 6.63 -9.19 9.21
CA SER A 106 5.92 -9.91 8.15
C SER A 106 6.26 -9.34 6.77
N THR A 107 6.30 -10.18 5.76
CA THR A 107 6.39 -9.74 4.36
C THR A 107 5.07 -9.24 3.79
N SER A 108 3.96 -9.45 4.51
CA SER A 108 2.60 -9.08 4.11
C SER A 108 2.10 -7.86 4.90
N VAL A 109 1.77 -6.78 4.21
CA VAL A 109 1.14 -5.59 4.81
C VAL A 109 -0.25 -5.91 5.39
N ILE A 110 -0.96 -6.89 4.83
CA ILE A 110 -2.26 -7.35 5.35
C ILE A 110 -2.07 -8.02 6.72
N ALA A 111 -1.05 -8.87 6.87
CA ALA A 111 -0.72 -9.46 8.15
C ALA A 111 -0.27 -8.40 9.18
N GLN A 112 0.49 -7.40 8.77
CA GLN A 112 0.88 -6.27 9.63
C GLN A 112 -0.35 -5.47 10.09
N TYR A 113 -1.30 -5.20 9.18
CA TYR A 113 -2.57 -4.53 9.49
C TYR A 113 -3.38 -5.30 10.55
N HIS A 114 -3.58 -6.60 10.36
CA HIS A 114 -4.30 -7.42 11.33
C HIS A 114 -3.56 -7.53 12.66
N ALA A 115 -2.24 -7.63 12.66
CA ALA A 115 -1.45 -7.64 13.89
C ALA A 115 -1.56 -6.32 14.67
N ALA A 116 -1.63 -5.17 13.97
CA ALA A 116 -1.84 -3.88 14.60
C ALA A 116 -3.23 -3.79 15.25
N LEU A 117 -4.27 -4.32 14.60
CA LEU A 117 -5.64 -4.40 15.14
C LEU A 117 -5.72 -5.22 16.44
N GLN A 118 -4.89 -6.24 16.60
CA GLN A 118 -4.83 -7.04 17.83
C GLN A 118 -4.23 -6.27 19.03
N GLY A 119 -3.78 -5.04 18.82
CA GLY A 119 -3.36 -4.16 19.89
C GLY A 119 -2.06 -4.52 20.60
N ASN A 120 -1.17 -5.27 19.96
CA ASN A 120 0.10 -5.67 20.56
C ASN A 120 1.27 -4.75 20.22
N ALA A 121 1.21 -4.05 19.09
CA ALA A 121 2.29 -3.20 18.61
C ALA A 121 1.78 -2.13 17.62
N LEU A 122 2.62 -1.15 17.32
CA LEU A 122 2.36 -0.08 16.38
C LEU A 122 2.86 -0.45 14.98
N ALA A 123 2.19 0.03 13.95
CA ALA A 123 2.58 -0.22 12.55
C ALA A 123 2.48 1.04 11.69
N ILE A 124 3.42 1.20 10.76
CA ILE A 124 3.27 2.17 9.66
C ILE A 124 2.48 1.46 8.55
N LEU A 125 1.26 1.92 8.30
CA LEU A 125 0.31 1.30 7.37
C LEU A 125 -0.14 2.28 6.31
N PRO A 126 -0.47 1.80 5.09
CA PRO A 126 -1.14 2.62 4.08
C PRO A 126 -2.45 3.19 4.60
N CYS A 127 -2.64 4.50 4.42
CA CYS A 127 -3.84 5.18 4.91
C CYS A 127 -5.12 4.59 4.32
N PHE A 128 -5.12 4.22 3.04
CA PHE A 128 -6.28 3.61 2.38
C PHE A 128 -6.72 2.26 2.98
N MET A 129 -5.84 1.59 3.76
CA MET A 129 -6.17 0.37 4.48
C MET A 129 -6.59 0.67 5.92
N ALA A 130 -5.89 1.60 6.59
CA ALA A 130 -6.03 1.81 8.01
C ALA A 130 -7.10 2.87 8.36
N THR A 131 -7.18 3.96 7.60
CA THR A 131 -8.14 5.06 7.88
C THR A 131 -9.62 4.63 7.84
N PRO A 132 -10.05 3.71 6.94
CA PRO A 132 -11.44 3.22 6.95
C PRO A 132 -11.83 2.44 8.21
N ASN A 133 -10.86 1.95 8.98
CA ASN A 133 -11.13 1.17 10.17
C ASN A 133 -11.12 2.06 11.43
N PRO A 134 -12.26 2.23 12.13
CA PRO A 134 -12.36 3.10 13.29
C PRO A 134 -11.56 2.60 14.50
N ASP A 135 -11.15 1.33 14.53
CA ASP A 135 -10.35 0.77 15.62
C ASP A 135 -8.86 1.08 15.47
N LEU A 136 -8.43 1.56 14.31
CA LEU A 136 -7.06 2.03 14.08
C LEU A 136 -6.98 3.55 14.18
N VAL A 137 -6.18 4.02 15.12
CA VAL A 137 -5.99 5.44 15.40
C VAL A 137 -4.64 5.91 14.88
N PRO A 138 -4.57 6.97 14.07
CA PRO A 138 -3.32 7.53 13.62
C PRO A 138 -2.57 8.20 14.77
N ILE A 139 -1.26 7.99 14.83
CA ILE A 139 -0.38 8.49 15.87
C ILE A 139 0.53 9.54 15.27
N LEU A 140 0.57 10.73 15.88
CA LEU A 140 1.38 11.87 15.43
C LEU A 140 1.25 12.09 13.90
N PRO A 141 0.02 12.23 13.38
CA PRO A 141 -0.29 12.13 11.94
C PRO A 141 0.42 13.17 11.08
N ASP A 142 0.84 14.29 11.67
CA ASP A 142 1.57 15.36 10.98
C ASP A 142 3.10 15.21 11.08
N LYS A 143 3.59 14.34 11.99
CA LYS A 143 5.03 14.14 12.24
C LYS A 143 5.56 12.85 11.60
N ILE A 144 4.73 11.81 11.54
CA ILE A 144 5.11 10.51 10.99
C ILE A 144 4.29 10.25 9.74
N VAL A 145 4.88 10.65 8.62
CA VAL A 145 4.25 10.60 7.30
C VAL A 145 5.27 10.04 6.30
N VAL A 146 4.86 9.04 5.55
CA VAL A 146 5.62 8.49 4.43
C VAL A 146 4.74 8.57 3.18
N THR A 147 5.25 9.15 2.11
CA THR A 147 4.57 9.15 0.80
C THR A 147 5.27 8.19 -0.12
N ARG A 148 4.49 7.36 -0.82
CA ARG A 148 4.94 6.38 -1.80
C ARG A 148 4.10 6.48 -3.07
N HIS A 149 4.52 5.75 -4.09
CA HIS A 149 3.89 5.76 -5.39
C HIS A 149 3.56 4.34 -5.82
N PHE A 150 2.44 4.19 -6.53
CA PHE A 150 2.20 3.02 -7.36
C PHE A 150 2.49 3.37 -8.82
N TRP A 151 3.16 2.44 -9.49
CA TRP A 151 3.42 2.48 -10.92
C TRP A 151 2.57 1.46 -11.62
N LEU A 152 1.91 1.87 -12.70
CA LEU A 152 1.17 0.98 -13.59
C LEU A 152 2.02 0.76 -14.83
N SER A 153 2.22 -0.49 -15.20
CA SER A 153 3.02 -0.87 -16.36
C SER A 153 2.36 -1.99 -17.15
N SER A 154 2.65 -2.02 -18.44
CA SER A 154 2.23 -3.07 -19.37
C SER A 154 3.32 -3.28 -20.41
N ARG A 155 3.38 -4.48 -21.00
CA ARG A 155 4.23 -4.72 -22.16
C ARG A 155 3.77 -3.89 -23.35
N GLU A 156 4.70 -3.42 -24.16
CA GLU A 156 4.41 -2.58 -25.32
C GLU A 156 3.55 -3.31 -26.37
N ASP A 157 3.81 -4.61 -26.59
CA ASP A 157 3.12 -5.44 -27.59
C ASP A 157 1.64 -5.68 -27.26
N VAL A 158 1.27 -5.73 -25.98
CA VAL A 158 -0.15 -5.93 -25.55
C VAL A 158 -0.85 -4.62 -25.20
N ARG A 159 -0.11 -3.51 -25.01
CA ARG A 159 -0.67 -2.22 -24.56
C ARG A 159 -1.78 -1.68 -25.48
N LYS A 160 -1.74 -2.03 -26.77
CA LYS A 160 -2.74 -1.60 -27.77
C LYS A 160 -3.99 -2.47 -27.82
N LEU A 161 -4.01 -3.61 -27.13
CA LEU A 161 -5.20 -4.47 -27.07
C LEU A 161 -6.33 -3.76 -26.32
N ARG A 162 -7.55 -3.78 -26.88
CA ARG A 162 -8.70 -3.06 -26.33
C ARG A 162 -8.91 -3.35 -24.85
N ARG A 163 -8.90 -4.63 -24.44
CA ARG A 163 -9.04 -5.04 -23.04
C ARG A 163 -8.00 -4.40 -22.10
N ILE A 164 -6.74 -4.25 -22.58
CA ILE A 164 -5.65 -3.63 -21.81
C ILE A 164 -5.84 -2.12 -21.73
N VAL A 165 -6.23 -1.47 -22.83
CA VAL A 165 -6.51 -0.02 -22.85
C VAL A 165 -7.65 0.29 -21.85
N THR A 166 -8.76 -0.43 -21.97
CA THR A 166 -9.94 -0.20 -21.13
C THR A 166 -9.64 -0.40 -19.64
N LEU A 167 -8.95 -1.51 -19.27
CA LEU A 167 -8.57 -1.74 -17.87
C LEU A 167 -7.55 -0.71 -17.36
N TRP A 168 -6.60 -0.30 -18.19
CA TRP A 168 -5.62 0.72 -17.86
C TRP A 168 -6.27 2.07 -17.52
N ASP A 169 -7.20 2.51 -18.37
CA ASP A 169 -7.87 3.79 -18.20
C ASP A 169 -8.83 3.73 -16.99
N TYR A 170 -9.51 2.62 -16.77
CA TYR A 170 -10.32 2.38 -15.59
C TYR A 170 -9.50 2.44 -14.29
N LEU A 171 -8.35 1.76 -14.23
CA LEU A 171 -7.48 1.80 -13.05
C LEU A 171 -7.00 3.21 -12.73
N ARG A 172 -6.69 4.02 -13.75
CA ARG A 172 -6.32 5.43 -13.57
C ARG A 172 -7.49 6.24 -13.04
N ALA A 173 -8.67 6.10 -13.63
CA ALA A 173 -9.88 6.80 -13.17
C ALA A 173 -10.23 6.46 -11.72
N VAL A 174 -10.12 5.18 -11.33
CA VAL A 174 -10.32 4.73 -9.94
C VAL A 174 -9.28 5.35 -9.01
N ALA A 175 -8.00 5.38 -9.40
CA ALA A 175 -6.95 5.97 -8.59
C ALA A 175 -7.16 7.49 -8.39
N ASP A 176 -7.51 8.21 -9.44
CA ASP A 176 -7.77 9.65 -9.39
C ASP A 176 -9.00 9.97 -8.51
N ALA A 177 -10.10 9.23 -8.66
CA ALA A 177 -11.31 9.41 -7.87
C ALA A 177 -11.11 9.10 -6.36
N ASN A 178 -10.15 8.23 -6.06
CA ASN A 178 -9.85 7.79 -4.69
C ASN A 178 -8.60 8.46 -4.09
N ARG A 179 -8.14 9.56 -4.66
CA ARG A 179 -6.99 10.30 -4.11
C ARG A 179 -7.16 10.68 -2.64
N PRO A 180 -8.34 11.17 -2.15
CA PRO A 180 -8.51 11.47 -0.73
C PRO A 180 -8.33 10.24 0.17
N LEU A 181 -8.85 9.07 -0.22
CA LEU A 181 -8.65 7.81 0.48
C LEU A 181 -7.18 7.38 0.49
N LEU A 182 -6.52 7.43 -0.66
CA LEU A 182 -5.10 7.08 -0.81
C LEU A 182 -4.20 7.98 0.05
N MET A 183 -4.55 9.24 0.19
CA MET A 183 -3.81 10.23 0.99
C MET A 183 -4.23 10.26 2.47
N GLY A 184 -5.22 9.45 2.88
CA GLY A 184 -5.72 9.42 4.27
C GLY A 184 -6.46 10.69 4.68
N GLU A 185 -7.09 11.34 3.74
CA GLU A 185 -7.95 12.53 3.90
C GLU A 185 -9.42 12.14 4.02
N SER A 186 -9.77 10.92 3.57
CA SER A 186 -11.07 10.28 3.71
C SER A 186 -10.90 8.80 4.06
N GLY A 187 -11.89 8.22 4.75
CA GLY A 187 -12.03 6.77 4.96
C GLY A 187 -12.98 6.11 3.95
N GLU A 188 -13.54 6.86 3.02
CA GLU A 188 -14.55 6.37 2.08
C GLU A 188 -13.97 6.11 0.70
N MET A 189 -14.40 5.01 0.10
CA MET A 189 -14.05 4.64 -1.27
C MET A 189 -15.09 5.16 -2.26
N ASN A 190 -14.62 5.90 -3.26
CA ASN A 190 -15.44 6.33 -4.40
C ASN A 190 -15.43 5.25 -5.48
N TYR A 191 -16.61 4.78 -5.82
CA TYR A 191 -16.79 3.77 -6.87
C TYR A 191 -16.98 4.46 -8.22
N VAL A 192 -16.05 4.20 -9.13
CA VAL A 192 -16.11 4.67 -10.52
C VAL A 192 -16.84 3.63 -11.36
N GLU A 193 -17.74 4.08 -12.21
CA GLU A 193 -18.35 3.22 -13.22
C GLU A 193 -17.34 3.01 -14.37
N PRO A 194 -17.19 1.78 -14.86
CA PRO A 194 -16.26 1.42 -15.93
C PRO A 194 -16.64 1.99 -17.29
#